data_6742ba42522691bea27f06da903ee4ab
#
_entry.id   6742ba42522691bea27f06da903ee4ab
#
_cell.length_a   1.000
_cell.length_b   1.000
_cell.length_c   1.000
_cell.angle_alpha   90.00
_cell.angle_beta   90.00
_cell.angle_gamma   90.00
#
_symmetry.space_group_name_H-M   'P 1'
#
loop_
_entity.id
_entity.type
_entity.pdbx_description
1 polymer ?
#
loop_
_entity_poly.entity_id
_entity_poly.type
_entity_poly.pdbx_seq_one_letter_code
_entity_poly.pdbx_strand_id
1 'polypeptide(L)'
;NPRRERLFELPAHVLVAVHDPLAGADRVRLEDLAERDLILLDAPPSSQHTLSLFARRGLTPRIRHRTTSYEAVRTLVGRGLGYGILVQRPANTASYEGLPVVMKEIEPPVPPVGIEVIWPAGHPANRRTRALIDFARSIRWPGPRS
;
A
#
# COMPACT_ATOMS: atom_id res chain seq x y z
N ASN A 1 22.07 15.63 -3.83
CA ASN A 1 21.13 14.52 -3.62
C ASN A 1 21.29 13.97 -2.21
N PRO A 2 20.19 13.71 -1.47
CA PRO A 2 20.29 13.10 -0.16
C PRO A 2 20.89 11.69 -0.25
N ARG A 3 21.57 11.27 0.81
CA ARG A 3 21.97 9.88 0.97
C ARG A 3 20.76 9.06 1.41
N ARG A 4 20.70 7.79 0.99
CA ARG A 4 19.59 6.90 1.32
C ARG A 4 20.06 5.47 1.54
N GLU A 5 19.40 4.77 2.41
CA GLU A 5 19.52 3.33 2.57
C GLU A 5 18.14 2.70 2.69
N ARG A 6 17.91 1.63 1.92
CA ARG A 6 16.67 0.87 1.95
C ARG A 6 16.61 -0.01 3.20
N LEU A 7 15.47 0.04 3.89
CA LEU A 7 15.24 -0.79 5.08
C LEU A 7 14.51 -2.09 4.69
N PHE A 8 13.44 -1.97 3.92
CA PHE A 8 12.63 -3.11 3.47
C PHE A 8 11.77 -2.70 2.28
N GLU A 9 11.11 -3.67 1.66
CA GLU A 9 10.20 -3.46 0.54
C GLU A 9 8.83 -4.04 0.86
N LEU A 10 7.78 -3.38 0.37
CA LEU A 10 6.39 -3.84 0.46
C LEU A 10 5.73 -3.76 -0.91
N PRO A 11 5.09 -4.83 -1.39
CA PRO A 11 4.22 -4.74 -2.54
C PRO A 11 2.91 -4.04 -2.16
N ALA A 12 2.32 -3.31 -3.10
CA ALA A 12 0.96 -2.84 -2.95
C ALA A 12 0.01 -4.04 -2.84
N HIS A 13 -1.09 -3.85 -2.11
CA HIS A 13 -2.16 -4.84 -1.97
C HIS A 13 -3.50 -4.20 -2.28
N VAL A 14 -4.48 -5.02 -2.60
CA VAL A 14 -5.87 -4.62 -2.75
C VAL A 14 -6.55 -4.69 -1.38
N LEU A 15 -7.31 -3.65 -1.02
CA LEU A 15 -8.10 -3.61 0.18
C LEU A 15 -9.57 -3.69 -0.19
N VAL A 16 -10.30 -4.62 0.40
CA VAL A 16 -11.73 -4.84 0.18
C VAL A 16 -12.47 -5.00 1.50
N ALA A 17 -13.78 -4.79 1.48
CA ALA A 17 -14.64 -5.10 2.63
C ALA A 17 -14.72 -6.63 2.83
N VAL A 18 -14.99 -7.04 4.06
CA VAL A 18 -15.10 -8.47 4.41
C VAL A 18 -16.18 -9.20 3.59
N HIS A 19 -17.28 -8.51 3.27
CA HIS A 19 -18.39 -9.08 2.50
C HIS A 19 -18.21 -8.96 0.98
N ASP A 20 -17.11 -8.34 0.52
CA ASP A 20 -16.82 -8.26 -0.92
C ASP A 20 -16.54 -9.67 -1.48
N PRO A 21 -17.03 -10.01 -2.69
CA PRO A 21 -16.74 -11.30 -3.31
C PRO A 21 -15.24 -11.60 -3.45
N LEU A 22 -14.40 -10.58 -3.61
CA LEU A 22 -12.95 -10.73 -3.70
C LEU A 22 -12.29 -11.08 -2.37
N ALA A 23 -12.98 -10.90 -1.24
CA ALA A 23 -12.44 -11.24 0.08
C ALA A 23 -12.14 -12.74 0.23
N GLY A 24 -12.85 -13.59 -0.49
CA GLY A 24 -12.63 -15.05 -0.51
C GLY A 24 -11.54 -15.53 -1.47
N ALA A 25 -11.02 -14.66 -2.34
CA ALA A 25 -9.96 -15.02 -3.27
C ALA A 25 -8.60 -15.00 -2.56
N ASP A 26 -7.67 -15.87 -2.98
CA ASP A 26 -6.29 -15.84 -2.46
C ASP A 26 -5.52 -14.64 -3.01
N ARG A 27 -5.70 -14.36 -4.30
CA ARG A 27 -5.06 -13.28 -5.03
C ARG A 27 -6.06 -12.58 -5.93
N VAL A 28 -5.76 -11.34 -6.30
CA VAL A 28 -6.63 -10.52 -7.16
C VAL A 28 -5.82 -10.01 -8.34
N ARG A 29 -6.41 -10.08 -9.53
CA ARG A 29 -5.85 -9.53 -10.75
C ARG A 29 -6.33 -8.09 -10.94
N LEU A 30 -5.47 -7.22 -11.46
CA LEU A 30 -5.86 -5.84 -11.75
C LEU A 30 -6.99 -5.76 -12.78
N GLU A 31 -7.03 -6.71 -13.71
CA GLU A 31 -8.11 -6.84 -14.71
C GLU A 31 -9.48 -7.03 -14.04
N ASP A 32 -9.54 -7.74 -12.93
CA ASP A 32 -10.79 -7.98 -12.17
C ASP A 32 -11.30 -6.73 -11.47
N LEU A 33 -10.44 -5.71 -11.34
CA LEU A 33 -10.74 -4.43 -10.69
C LEU A 33 -11.12 -3.32 -11.67
N ALA A 34 -10.87 -3.51 -12.97
CA ALA A 34 -10.94 -2.44 -13.98
C ALA A 34 -12.32 -1.76 -14.05
N GLU A 35 -13.39 -2.52 -13.83
CA GLU A 35 -14.78 -2.00 -13.85
C GLU A 35 -15.38 -1.76 -12.47
N ARG A 36 -14.59 -1.92 -11.42
CA ARG A 36 -15.00 -1.70 -10.03
C ARG A 36 -14.59 -0.31 -9.57
N ASP A 37 -15.29 0.21 -8.58
CA ASP A 37 -15.04 1.55 -8.07
C ASP A 37 -13.78 1.59 -7.19
N LEU A 38 -12.80 2.40 -7.61
CA LEU A 38 -11.58 2.66 -6.86
C LEU A 38 -11.76 3.87 -5.94
N ILE A 39 -11.37 3.69 -4.69
CA ILE A 39 -11.16 4.76 -3.72
C ILE A 39 -9.67 5.07 -3.72
N LEU A 40 -9.28 6.17 -4.35
CA LEU A 40 -7.88 6.52 -4.53
C LEU A 40 -7.33 7.30 -3.35
N LEU A 41 -6.20 6.83 -2.80
CA LEU A 41 -5.37 7.65 -1.92
C LEU A 41 -4.63 8.67 -2.78
N ASP A 42 -5.18 9.88 -2.85
CA ASP A 42 -4.71 10.95 -3.74
C ASP A 42 -3.65 11.82 -3.05
N ALA A 43 -2.57 11.18 -2.66
CA ALA A 43 -1.40 11.80 -2.05
C ALA A 43 -0.13 11.29 -2.74
N PRO A 44 0.76 12.20 -3.20
CA PRO A 44 2.05 11.77 -3.78
C PRO A 44 2.92 11.05 -2.74
N PRO A 45 3.66 10.00 -3.12
CA PRO A 45 3.72 9.36 -4.43
C PRO A 45 2.68 8.26 -4.65
N SER A 46 1.77 8.06 -3.70
CA SER A 46 0.83 6.93 -3.67
C SER A 46 -0.09 6.88 -4.90
N SER A 47 -0.66 8.03 -5.27
CA SER A 47 -1.57 8.11 -6.42
C SER A 47 -0.87 7.75 -7.72
N GLN A 48 0.33 8.28 -7.96
CA GLN A 48 1.11 7.97 -9.15
C GLN A 48 1.49 6.49 -9.21
N HIS A 49 1.88 5.91 -8.07
CA HIS A 49 2.22 4.50 -8.00
C HIS A 49 1.02 3.62 -8.35
N THR A 50 -0.13 3.86 -7.72
CA THR A 50 -1.36 3.11 -7.99
C THR A 50 -1.76 3.20 -9.46
N LEU A 51 -1.80 4.40 -10.02
CA LEU A 51 -2.18 4.57 -11.43
C LEU A 51 -1.19 3.91 -12.38
N SER A 52 0.11 3.91 -12.05
CA SER A 52 1.13 3.23 -12.85
C SER A 52 0.96 1.72 -12.89
N LEU A 53 0.47 1.11 -11.83
CA LEU A 53 0.19 -0.34 -11.79
C LEU A 53 -0.85 -0.73 -12.86
N PHE A 54 -1.90 0.05 -12.98
CA PHE A 54 -2.93 -0.16 -14.00
C PHE A 54 -2.40 0.16 -15.41
N ALA A 55 -1.70 1.28 -15.56
CA ALA A 55 -1.17 1.70 -16.86
C ALA A 55 -0.22 0.68 -17.48
N ARG A 56 0.62 0.02 -16.69
CA ARG A 56 1.52 -1.06 -17.13
C ARG A 56 0.77 -2.26 -17.72
N ARG A 57 -0.47 -2.45 -17.34
CA ARG A 57 -1.34 -3.51 -17.82
C ARG A 57 -2.30 -3.03 -18.93
N GLY A 58 -2.15 -1.78 -19.39
CA GLY A 58 -3.05 -1.18 -20.36
C GLY A 58 -4.46 -0.92 -19.82
N LEU A 59 -4.59 -0.78 -18.50
CA LEU A 59 -5.85 -0.59 -17.82
C LEU A 59 -6.00 0.84 -17.30
N THR A 60 -7.26 1.32 -17.22
CA THR A 60 -7.61 2.59 -16.59
C THR A 60 -8.60 2.30 -15.48
N PRO A 61 -8.25 2.57 -14.20
CA PRO A 61 -9.15 2.30 -13.09
C PRO A 61 -10.30 3.30 -13.09
N ARG A 62 -11.47 2.86 -12.58
CA ARG A 62 -12.62 3.72 -12.38
C ARG A 62 -12.56 4.39 -11.02
N ILE A 63 -12.02 5.60 -10.96
CA ILE A 63 -11.88 6.36 -9.72
C ILE A 63 -13.23 6.95 -9.33
N ARG A 64 -13.81 6.46 -8.24
CA ARG A 64 -15.10 6.95 -7.72
C ARG A 64 -14.92 8.00 -6.63
N HIS A 65 -13.94 7.80 -5.75
CA HIS A 65 -13.64 8.70 -4.64
C HIS A 65 -12.14 8.96 -4.57
N ARG A 66 -11.79 10.18 -4.15
CA ARG A 66 -10.42 10.60 -3.90
C ARG A 66 -10.32 11.15 -2.48
N THR A 67 -9.27 10.80 -1.77
CA THR A 67 -8.99 11.35 -0.44
C THR A 67 -7.49 11.34 -0.19
N THR A 68 -6.99 12.33 0.54
CA THR A 68 -5.59 12.38 0.97
C THR A 68 -5.36 11.62 2.29
N SER A 69 -6.42 11.12 2.89
CA SER A 69 -6.35 10.38 4.16
C SER A 69 -6.33 8.88 3.93
N TYR A 70 -5.27 8.24 4.41
CA TYR A 70 -5.12 6.79 4.42
C TYR A 70 -6.30 6.10 5.13
N GLU A 71 -6.69 6.60 6.31
CA GLU A 71 -7.78 6.00 7.09
C GLU A 71 -9.16 6.27 6.47
N ALA A 72 -9.34 7.37 5.73
CA ALA A 72 -10.58 7.58 4.98
C ALA A 72 -10.75 6.54 3.88
N VAL A 73 -9.67 6.13 3.20
CA VAL A 73 -9.73 5.01 2.25
C VAL A 73 -10.23 3.75 2.96
N ARG A 74 -9.65 3.40 4.09
CA ARG A 74 -10.03 2.21 4.87
C ARG A 74 -11.49 2.27 5.33
N THR A 75 -11.94 3.42 5.79
CA THR A 75 -13.32 3.66 6.20
C THR A 75 -14.30 3.44 5.06
N LEU A 76 -14.05 4.04 3.91
CA LEU A 76 -14.93 3.91 2.73
C LEU A 76 -14.92 2.47 2.19
N VAL A 77 -13.78 1.81 2.17
CA VAL A 77 -13.68 0.39 1.81
C VAL A 77 -14.46 -0.48 2.78
N GLY A 78 -14.30 -0.27 4.08
CA GLY A 78 -15.04 -1.01 5.11
C GLY A 78 -16.56 -0.90 4.98
N ARG A 79 -17.04 0.25 4.50
CA ARG A 79 -18.45 0.48 4.18
C ARG A 79 -18.91 -0.14 2.86
N GLY A 80 -18.02 -0.75 2.10
CA GLY A 80 -18.36 -1.38 0.83
C GLY A 80 -18.54 -0.42 -0.33
N LEU A 81 -17.98 0.79 -0.26
CA LEU A 81 -18.14 1.82 -1.30
C LEU A 81 -17.16 1.66 -2.47
N GLY A 82 -16.25 0.72 -2.38
CA GLY A 82 -15.27 0.43 -3.41
C GLY A 82 -14.07 -0.34 -2.84
N TYR A 83 -13.03 -0.50 -3.64
CA TYR A 83 -11.76 -1.08 -3.22
C TYR A 83 -10.69 0.00 -3.11
N GLY A 84 -9.62 -0.29 -2.38
CA GLY A 84 -8.43 0.54 -2.31
C GLY A 84 -7.18 -0.22 -2.75
N ILE A 85 -6.12 0.51 -3.09
CA ILE A 85 -4.78 -0.04 -3.28
C ILE A 85 -3.84 0.73 -2.36
N LEU A 86 -3.24 0.01 -1.44
CA LEU A 86 -2.40 0.57 -0.38
C LEU A 86 -1.12 -0.25 -0.24
N VAL A 87 -0.12 0.33 0.41
CA VAL A 87 1.19 -0.32 0.66
C VAL A 87 1.34 -0.70 2.12
N GLN A 88 0.95 0.19 3.02
CA GLN A 88 1.06 -0.05 4.47
C GLN A 88 0.19 -1.21 4.92
N ARG A 89 0.71 -2.00 5.86
CA ARG A 89 0.05 -3.20 6.39
C ARG A 89 -0.09 -3.09 7.91
N PRO A 90 -1.05 -2.28 8.41
CA PRO A 90 -1.25 -2.14 9.84
C PRO A 90 -1.69 -3.45 10.48
N ALA A 91 -1.28 -3.67 11.72
CA ALA A 91 -1.70 -4.84 12.49
C ALA A 91 -3.22 -4.83 12.76
N ASN A 92 -3.81 -3.64 12.89
CA ASN A 92 -5.26 -3.50 13.03
C ASN A 92 -5.94 -3.70 11.68
N THR A 93 -6.77 -4.74 11.58
CA THR A 93 -7.51 -5.11 10.37
C THR A 93 -8.90 -4.47 10.30
N ALA A 94 -9.22 -3.57 11.21
CA ALA A 94 -10.47 -2.80 11.19
C ALA A 94 -10.19 -1.32 10.91
N SER A 95 -11.15 -0.63 10.28
CA SER A 95 -11.14 0.82 10.15
C SER A 95 -11.38 1.48 11.51
N TYR A 96 -11.23 2.80 11.61
CA TYR A 96 -11.55 3.55 12.83
C TYR A 96 -13.02 3.41 13.26
N GLU A 97 -13.91 3.11 12.33
CA GLU A 97 -15.31 2.79 12.64
C GLU A 97 -15.51 1.38 13.20
N GLY A 98 -14.46 0.56 13.24
CA GLY A 98 -14.55 -0.82 13.68
C GLY A 98 -15.02 -1.79 12.58
N LEU A 99 -15.14 -1.36 11.33
CA LEU A 99 -15.50 -2.22 10.21
C LEU A 99 -14.27 -2.96 9.69
N PRO A 100 -14.32 -4.30 9.59
CA PRO A 100 -13.17 -5.07 9.12
C PRO A 100 -12.93 -4.88 7.63
N VAL A 101 -11.65 -4.86 7.26
CA VAL A 101 -11.17 -4.83 5.88
C VAL A 101 -10.19 -5.98 5.65
N VAL A 102 -10.06 -6.41 4.41
CA VAL A 102 -9.23 -7.56 4.03
C VAL A 102 -8.22 -7.11 2.99
N MET A 103 -6.95 -7.46 3.22
CA MET A 103 -5.85 -7.24 2.28
C MET A 103 -5.71 -8.46 1.37
N LYS A 104 -5.64 -8.23 0.06
CA LYS A 104 -5.44 -9.26 -0.95
C LYS A 104 -4.19 -8.97 -1.78
N GLU A 105 -3.38 -9.97 -1.98
CA GLU A 105 -2.21 -9.86 -2.84
C GLU A 105 -2.62 -9.71 -4.31
N ILE A 106 -1.82 -8.98 -5.07
CA ILE A 106 -2.03 -8.76 -6.50
C ILE A 106 -1.27 -9.83 -7.29
N GLU A 107 -1.91 -10.42 -8.29
CA GLU A 107 -1.27 -11.31 -9.25
C GLU A 107 -1.43 -10.81 -10.70
N PRO A 108 -0.43 -10.95 -11.55
CA PRO A 108 0.96 -11.30 -11.18
C PRO A 108 1.56 -10.26 -10.23
N PRO A 109 2.64 -10.61 -9.51
CA PRO A 109 3.27 -9.69 -8.55
C PRO A 109 3.63 -8.35 -9.18
N VAL A 110 3.35 -7.26 -8.45
CA VAL A 110 3.68 -5.90 -8.87
C VAL A 110 5.02 -5.46 -8.26
N PRO A 111 5.72 -4.48 -8.87
CA PRO A 111 6.97 -3.97 -8.30
C PRO A 111 6.76 -3.46 -6.87
N PRO A 112 7.59 -3.87 -5.90
CA PRO A 112 7.44 -3.43 -4.53
C PRO A 112 7.86 -1.97 -4.34
N VAL A 113 7.34 -1.35 -3.28
CA VAL A 113 7.73 -0.02 -2.84
C VAL A 113 8.80 -0.14 -1.76
N GLY A 114 9.92 0.55 -1.93
CA GLY A 114 10.99 0.61 -0.95
C GLY A 114 10.70 1.60 0.16
N ILE A 115 10.95 1.18 1.40
CA ILE A 115 10.96 2.07 2.57
C ILE A 115 12.40 2.39 2.89
N GLU A 116 12.73 3.67 2.94
CA GLU A 116 14.12 4.13 3.01
C GLU A 116 14.33 5.11 4.17
N VAL A 117 15.52 5.07 4.74
CA VAL A 117 16.04 6.15 5.58
C VAL A 117 16.81 7.10 4.67
N ILE A 118 16.55 8.39 4.81
CA ILE A 118 17.24 9.44 4.05
C ILE A 118 17.88 10.44 5.00
N TRP A 119 19.05 10.98 4.62
CA TRP A 119 19.72 12.04 5.38
C TRP A 119 20.50 12.98 4.44
N PRO A 120 20.88 14.20 4.90
CA PRO A 120 21.56 15.19 4.07
C PRO A 120 22.86 14.66 3.46
N ALA A 121 23.11 15.00 2.20
CA ALA A 121 24.27 14.52 1.43
C ALA A 121 25.63 14.94 2.02
N GLY A 122 25.70 16.11 2.64
CA GLY A 122 26.95 16.65 3.22
C GLY A 122 27.38 16.01 4.54
N HIS A 123 26.57 15.09 5.08
CA HIS A 123 26.84 14.48 6.39
C HIS A 123 26.99 12.96 6.24
N PRO A 124 28.12 12.40 6.67
CA PRO A 124 28.21 10.93 6.77
C PRO A 124 27.20 10.44 7.81
N ALA A 125 26.75 9.19 7.64
CA ALA A 125 25.90 8.57 8.64
C ALA A 125 26.65 8.53 9.99
N ASN A 126 26.17 9.28 10.96
CA ASN A 126 26.76 9.28 12.30
C ASN A 126 26.38 8.00 13.05
N ARG A 127 26.94 7.80 14.25
CA ARG A 127 26.69 6.60 15.06
C ARG A 127 25.21 6.37 15.34
N ARG A 128 24.44 7.45 15.57
CA ARG A 128 22.97 7.38 15.84
C ARG A 128 22.22 6.95 14.59
N THR A 129 22.53 7.55 13.44
CA THR A 129 21.95 7.16 12.15
C THR A 129 22.23 5.70 11.85
N ARG A 130 23.49 5.27 12.03
CA ARG A 130 23.88 3.88 11.81
C ARG A 130 23.16 2.92 12.76
N ALA A 131 23.09 3.25 14.04
CA ALA A 131 22.37 2.45 15.02
C ALA A 131 20.88 2.34 14.71
N LEU A 132 20.24 3.42 14.24
CA LEU A 132 18.85 3.39 13.80
C LEU A 132 18.65 2.45 12.61
N ILE A 133 19.52 2.54 11.60
CA ILE A 133 19.44 1.69 10.41
C ILE A 133 19.61 0.21 10.80
N ASP A 134 20.62 -0.11 11.60
CA ASP A 134 20.88 -1.47 12.06
C ASP A 134 19.72 -2.02 12.88
N PHE A 135 19.16 -1.22 13.77
CA PHE A 135 17.97 -1.59 14.55
C PHE A 135 16.76 -1.82 13.65
N ALA A 136 16.48 -0.88 12.72
CA ALA A 136 15.36 -1.01 11.80
C ALA A 136 15.46 -2.27 10.92
N ARG A 137 16.67 -2.62 10.49
CA ARG A 137 16.90 -3.85 9.71
C ARG A 137 16.77 -5.12 10.54
N SER A 138 16.96 -5.06 11.85
CA SER A 138 16.79 -6.19 12.75
C SER A 138 15.34 -6.51 13.07
N ILE A 139 14.42 -5.56 12.84
CA ILE A 139 12.98 -5.74 13.10
C ILE A 139 12.35 -6.54 11.97
N ARG A 140 11.46 -7.44 12.34
CA ARG A 140 10.62 -8.15 11.39
C ARG A 140 9.44 -7.25 11.01
N TRP A 141 9.52 -6.63 9.83
CA TRP A 141 8.47 -5.77 9.32
C TRP A 141 7.29 -6.59 8.78
N PRO A 142 6.04 -6.07 8.91
CA PRO A 142 4.89 -6.74 8.31
C PRO A 142 5.04 -6.79 6.79
N GLY A 143 4.91 -7.97 6.23
CA GLY A 143 4.98 -8.22 4.81
C GLY A 143 3.84 -9.13 4.34
N PRO A 144 3.82 -9.48 3.04
CA PRO A 144 2.87 -10.46 2.53
C PRO A 144 2.98 -11.74 3.34
N ARG A 145 1.84 -12.32 3.69
CA ARG A 145 1.84 -13.67 4.26
C ARG A 145 2.24 -14.64 3.16
N SER A 146 3.25 -15.42 3.44
CA SER A 146 3.68 -16.52 2.56
C SER A 146 2.62 -17.61 2.47
#